data_33abf3563f48ef2218d961345e886be6
#
_entry.id   33abf3563f48ef2218d961345e886be6
#
_cell.length_a   1.000
_cell.length_b   1.000
_cell.length_c   1.000
_cell.angle_alpha   90.00
_cell.angle_beta   90.00
_cell.angle_gamma   90.00
#
_symmetry.space_group_name_H-M   'P 1'
#
loop_
_entity.id
_entity.type
_entity.pdbx_description
1 polymer ?
#
loop_
_entity_poly.entity_id
_entity_poly.type
_entity_poly.pdbx_seq_one_letter_code
_entity_poly.pdbx_strand_id
1 'polypeptide(L)'
;DKVNQRLAGSEKIVPEGEKEVETNLNLAPDGGKITKTIKGSKAIRKIKLKIDAENYNQALRSTILKIKFDGKETVWVPIGDFFGTGYKLSPYSSWYSDVDKEGVMTCYWVMPFSENCELSIENLSSEEVTLQNLEILAVDRVWNPGQDMYFGAGWFEENKMRTHKPLDGELHPFDLNMVTLTGKGVLIGSGVTLFNSADAWWGEGDEKIYVDNEVFPSHFGTGTEDYYGYAWCLPNKFYHPFIAQPDGSGNLTSGHSVNLRHR
;
A
#
# COMPACT_ATOMS: atom_id res chain seq x y z
N ASP A 1 -21.36 10.51 -19.33
CA ASP A 1 -20.04 11.15 -19.29
C ASP A 1 -18.96 10.08 -19.37
N LYS A 2 -18.01 10.26 -20.33
CA LYS A 2 -16.92 9.28 -20.56
C LYS A 2 -16.02 9.07 -19.33
N VAL A 3 -15.88 10.08 -18.47
CA VAL A 3 -15.08 9.97 -17.23
C VAL A 3 -15.79 9.06 -16.24
N ASN A 4 -17.09 9.27 -16.01
CA ASN A 4 -17.86 8.42 -15.11
C ASN A 4 -17.96 6.98 -15.62
N GLN A 5 -18.06 6.77 -16.93
CA GLN A 5 -18.01 5.43 -17.52
C GLN A 5 -16.65 4.76 -17.31
N ARG A 6 -15.54 5.50 -17.41
CA ARG A 6 -14.20 4.96 -17.10
C ARG A 6 -14.00 4.68 -15.61
N LEU A 7 -14.51 5.54 -14.73
CA LEU A 7 -14.42 5.34 -13.29
C LEU A 7 -15.35 4.23 -12.79
N ALA A 8 -16.51 4.05 -13.41
CA ALA A 8 -17.46 2.99 -13.09
C ALA A 8 -17.11 1.65 -13.76
N GLY A 9 -16.47 1.70 -14.92
CA GLY A 9 -15.93 0.52 -15.61
C GLY A 9 -14.65 0.08 -14.95
N SER A 10 -14.64 -1.09 -14.38
CA SER A 10 -13.45 -1.72 -13.76
C SER A 10 -12.38 -2.14 -14.79
N GLU A 11 -12.52 -1.77 -16.04
CA GLU A 11 -11.52 -2.06 -17.07
C GLU A 11 -10.31 -1.15 -16.91
N LYS A 12 -9.35 -1.63 -16.16
CA LYS A 12 -8.03 -1.01 -16.06
C LYS A 12 -7.32 -1.15 -17.39
N ILE A 13 -7.02 -0.01 -18.02
CA ILE A 13 -6.24 -0.02 -19.27
C ILE A 13 -4.81 -0.41 -18.93
N VAL A 14 -4.50 -1.68 -19.11
CA VAL A 14 -3.13 -2.20 -19.02
C VAL A 14 -2.59 -2.25 -20.45
N PRO A 15 -1.58 -1.43 -20.79
CA PRO A 15 -1.00 -1.43 -22.12
C PRO A 15 -0.32 -2.75 -22.43
N GLU A 16 -0.13 -3.06 -23.70
CA GLU A 16 0.77 -4.14 -24.12
C GLU A 16 2.22 -3.78 -23.77
N GLY A 17 3.00 -4.78 -23.39
CA GLY A 17 4.39 -4.61 -23.00
C GLY A 17 5.10 -5.92 -22.73
N GLU A 18 6.34 -5.80 -22.31
CA GLU A 18 7.17 -6.95 -21.93
C GLU A 18 6.70 -7.50 -20.58
N LYS A 19 6.44 -8.81 -20.56
CA LYS A 19 6.00 -9.53 -19.37
C LYS A 19 7.07 -10.48 -18.90
N GLU A 20 7.43 -10.33 -17.62
CA GLU A 20 8.15 -11.37 -16.90
C GLU A 20 7.16 -12.16 -16.03
N VAL A 21 7.20 -13.48 -16.14
CA VAL A 21 6.32 -14.37 -15.38
C VAL A 21 7.16 -15.46 -14.72
N GLU A 22 6.96 -15.61 -13.42
CA GLU A 22 7.54 -16.71 -12.64
C GLU A 22 6.45 -17.44 -11.87
N THR A 23 6.61 -18.73 -11.73
CA THR A 23 5.64 -19.58 -11.03
C THR A 23 6.33 -20.46 -10.00
N ASN A 24 5.69 -20.60 -8.83
CA ASN A 24 6.08 -21.55 -7.78
C ASN A 24 7.54 -21.39 -7.32
N LEU A 25 7.91 -20.19 -6.92
CA LEU A 25 9.23 -19.89 -6.38
C LEU A 25 9.19 -19.95 -4.86
N ASN A 26 10.01 -20.79 -4.26
CA ASN A 26 10.13 -20.89 -2.83
C ASN A 26 11.11 -19.83 -2.31
N LEU A 27 10.63 -19.03 -1.37
CA LEU A 27 11.42 -18.10 -0.60
C LEU A 27 11.75 -18.75 0.73
N ALA A 28 13.00 -19.16 0.88
CA ALA A 28 13.48 -19.77 2.12
C ALA A 28 13.26 -18.83 3.33
N PRO A 29 13.15 -19.36 4.54
CA PRO A 29 13.14 -18.56 5.76
C PRO A 29 14.36 -17.62 5.88
N ASP A 30 14.24 -16.62 6.76
CA ASP A 30 15.33 -15.78 7.22
C ASP A 30 16.13 -15.07 6.09
N GLY A 31 15.43 -14.50 5.14
CA GLY A 31 16.01 -13.65 4.08
C GLY A 31 16.09 -14.30 2.71
N GLY A 32 15.42 -15.43 2.50
CA GLY A 32 15.26 -15.98 1.15
C GLY A 32 14.58 -14.97 0.21
N LYS A 33 15.16 -14.73 -0.96
CA LYS A 33 14.67 -13.71 -1.87
C LYS A 33 14.81 -14.09 -3.33
N ILE A 34 13.94 -13.51 -4.13
CA ILE A 34 14.06 -13.44 -5.59
C ILE A 34 14.29 -11.99 -6.01
N THR A 35 15.07 -11.79 -7.06
CA THR A 35 15.25 -10.47 -7.69
C THR A 35 15.07 -10.57 -9.20
N LYS A 36 14.29 -9.65 -9.75
CA LYS A 36 14.11 -9.46 -11.19
C LYS A 36 14.68 -8.11 -11.60
N THR A 37 15.43 -8.10 -12.70
CA THR A 37 16.03 -6.88 -13.25
C THR A 37 15.47 -6.62 -14.63
N ILE A 38 14.84 -5.46 -14.80
CA ILE A 38 14.29 -4.99 -16.07
C ILE A 38 15.17 -3.85 -16.55
N LYS A 39 15.72 -3.96 -17.76
CA LYS A 39 16.65 -2.99 -18.34
C LYS A 39 15.98 -2.08 -19.36
N GLY A 40 16.58 -0.92 -19.57
CA GLY A 40 16.15 0.10 -20.53
C GLY A 40 15.22 1.14 -19.90
N SER A 41 14.95 2.19 -20.65
CA SER A 41 14.02 3.25 -20.23
C SER A 41 12.59 2.76 -20.38
N LYS A 42 11.94 2.48 -19.27
CA LYS A 42 10.62 1.81 -19.21
C LYS A 42 9.78 2.36 -18.06
N ALA A 43 8.54 1.90 -17.98
CA ALA A 43 7.70 2.03 -16.78
C ALA A 43 7.08 0.67 -16.42
N ILE A 44 7.15 0.28 -15.15
CA ILE A 44 6.29 -0.80 -14.63
C ILE A 44 4.84 -0.32 -14.70
N ARG A 45 3.95 -1.16 -15.20
CA ARG A 45 2.52 -0.86 -15.35
C ARG A 45 1.62 -1.86 -14.66
N LYS A 46 2.17 -3.01 -14.26
CA LYS A 46 1.47 -4.00 -13.45
C LYS A 46 2.48 -4.85 -12.69
N ILE A 47 2.18 -5.09 -11.43
CA ILE A 47 2.78 -6.18 -10.64
C ILE A 47 1.62 -7.03 -10.13
N LYS A 48 1.66 -8.32 -10.41
CA LYS A 48 0.66 -9.29 -9.97
C LYS A 48 1.37 -10.46 -9.31
N LEU A 49 0.89 -10.87 -8.14
CA LEU A 49 1.42 -12.04 -7.45
C LEU A 49 0.36 -12.69 -6.57
N LYS A 50 0.65 -13.92 -6.17
CA LYS A 50 -0.02 -14.61 -5.09
C LYS A 50 1.05 -15.28 -4.24
N ILE A 51 0.83 -15.34 -2.93
CA ILE A 51 1.68 -16.11 -2.02
C ILE A 51 0.90 -17.27 -1.43
N ASP A 52 1.65 -18.29 -1.01
CA ASP A 52 1.17 -19.40 -0.21
C ASP A 52 2.15 -19.63 0.95
N ALA A 53 1.64 -19.85 2.14
CA ALA A 53 2.42 -20.08 3.35
C ALA A 53 1.52 -20.75 4.40
N GLU A 54 2.12 -21.54 5.29
CA GLU A 54 1.39 -22.16 6.41
C GLU A 54 0.73 -21.09 7.28
N ASN A 55 1.48 -20.05 7.66
CA ASN A 55 0.96 -18.86 8.34
C ASN A 55 0.79 -17.70 7.34
N TYR A 56 -0.27 -17.75 6.56
CA TYR A 56 -0.55 -16.76 5.53
C TYR A 56 -0.59 -15.32 6.04
N ASN A 57 -1.20 -15.09 7.22
CA ASN A 57 -1.28 -13.75 7.81
C ASN A 57 0.08 -13.20 8.18
N GLN A 58 0.96 -14.05 8.75
CA GLN A 58 2.35 -13.66 9.01
C GLN A 58 3.10 -13.39 7.71
N ALA A 59 2.90 -14.22 6.68
CA ALA A 59 3.55 -14.06 5.39
C ALA A 59 3.20 -12.71 4.72
N LEU A 60 1.97 -12.23 4.83
CA LEU A 60 1.57 -10.90 4.33
C LEU A 60 2.37 -9.76 4.97
N ARG A 61 2.84 -9.93 6.23
CA ARG A 61 3.61 -8.95 6.99
C ARG A 61 5.10 -9.09 6.80
N SER A 62 5.60 -10.31 6.69
CA SER A 62 7.03 -10.63 6.68
C SER A 62 7.62 -10.84 5.29
N THR A 63 6.80 -10.89 4.26
CA THR A 63 7.28 -10.88 2.87
C THR A 63 7.32 -9.45 2.37
N ILE A 64 8.52 -8.99 2.02
CA ILE A 64 8.79 -7.59 1.71
C ILE A 64 8.99 -7.40 0.22
N LEU A 65 8.25 -6.45 -0.36
CA LEU A 65 8.51 -5.93 -1.69
C LEU A 65 9.54 -4.81 -1.59
N LYS A 66 10.62 -4.95 -2.34
CA LYS A 66 11.66 -3.91 -2.50
C LYS A 66 11.81 -3.58 -3.97
N ILE A 67 11.89 -2.29 -4.29
CA ILE A 67 12.16 -1.86 -5.67
C ILE A 67 13.26 -0.79 -5.66
N LYS A 68 14.24 -1.00 -6.55
CA LYS A 68 15.27 0.00 -6.85
C LYS A 68 15.06 0.47 -8.29
N PHE A 69 14.99 1.77 -8.47
CA PHE A 69 14.99 2.42 -9.78
C PHE A 69 16.31 3.12 -9.98
N ASP A 70 17.03 2.75 -11.05
CA ASP A 70 18.34 3.33 -11.40
C ASP A 70 19.32 3.33 -10.20
N GLY A 71 19.35 2.20 -9.47
CA GLY A 71 20.19 1.97 -8.30
C GLY A 71 19.70 2.57 -6.98
N LYS A 72 18.59 3.32 -6.98
CA LYS A 72 18.00 3.91 -5.76
C LYS A 72 16.86 3.05 -5.25
N GLU A 73 16.96 2.53 -4.02
CA GLU A 73 15.84 1.86 -3.35
C GLU A 73 14.83 2.90 -2.89
N THR A 74 13.64 2.85 -3.47
CA THR A 74 12.53 3.77 -3.19
C THR A 74 11.28 3.06 -2.69
N VAL A 75 11.26 1.73 -2.73
CA VAL A 75 10.16 0.91 -2.21
C VAL A 75 10.72 -0.13 -1.25
N TRP A 76 10.20 -0.11 -0.03
CA TRP A 76 10.38 -1.14 0.99
C TRP A 76 9.07 -1.25 1.78
N VAL A 77 8.24 -2.25 1.50
CA VAL A 77 6.91 -2.38 2.09
C VAL A 77 6.53 -3.86 2.22
N PRO A 78 5.92 -4.31 3.33
CA PRO A 78 5.25 -5.60 3.41
C PRO A 78 4.21 -5.75 2.29
N ILE A 79 4.15 -6.93 1.67
CA ILE A 79 3.27 -7.13 0.51
C ILE A 79 1.80 -6.91 0.85
N GLY A 80 1.35 -7.31 2.05
CA GLY A 80 -0.04 -7.09 2.48
C GLY A 80 -0.41 -5.62 2.51
N ASP A 81 0.48 -4.75 2.98
CA ASP A 81 0.26 -3.30 3.03
C ASP A 81 0.44 -2.66 1.65
N PHE A 82 1.43 -3.10 0.85
CA PHE A 82 1.63 -2.59 -0.51
C PHE A 82 0.41 -2.81 -1.40
N PHE A 83 -0.21 -3.99 -1.31
CA PHE A 83 -1.42 -4.32 -2.07
C PHE A 83 -2.72 -3.95 -1.32
N GLY A 84 -2.65 -3.37 -0.13
CA GLY A 84 -3.79 -2.84 0.60
C GLY A 84 -4.71 -3.88 1.23
N THR A 85 -4.24 -5.13 1.43
CA THR A 85 -4.99 -6.14 2.18
C THR A 85 -4.65 -6.19 3.67
N GLY A 86 -3.53 -5.55 4.07
CA GLY A 86 -3.04 -5.56 5.44
C GLY A 86 -2.47 -6.91 5.86
N TYR A 87 -2.70 -7.30 7.11
CA TYR A 87 -2.14 -8.55 7.66
C TYR A 87 -3.10 -9.76 7.57
N LYS A 88 -4.19 -9.65 6.83
CA LYS A 88 -5.03 -10.80 6.45
C LYS A 88 -5.69 -10.54 5.10
N LEU A 89 -6.11 -11.61 4.43
CA LEU A 89 -6.76 -11.50 3.13
C LEU A 89 -8.07 -10.71 3.26
N SER A 90 -8.10 -9.54 2.63
CA SER A 90 -9.26 -8.65 2.58
C SER A 90 -9.51 -8.22 1.12
N PRO A 91 -10.35 -8.94 0.37
CA PRO A 91 -10.60 -8.67 -1.03
C PRO A 91 -11.25 -7.30 -1.27
N TYR A 92 -10.72 -6.58 -2.27
CA TYR A 92 -11.24 -5.30 -2.73
C TYR A 92 -10.74 -4.95 -4.13
N SER A 93 -11.30 -3.91 -4.73
CA SER A 93 -10.87 -3.37 -6.01
C SER A 93 -10.87 -1.85 -5.99
N SER A 94 -9.76 -1.23 -6.38
CA SER A 94 -9.62 0.22 -6.56
C SER A 94 -9.03 0.53 -7.94
N TRP A 95 -8.82 1.81 -8.25
CA TRP A 95 -8.17 2.18 -9.51
C TRP A 95 -6.73 1.65 -9.63
N TYR A 96 -6.02 1.55 -8.51
CA TYR A 96 -4.58 1.23 -8.49
C TYR A 96 -4.25 -0.16 -7.99
N SER A 97 -5.17 -0.83 -7.30
CA SER A 97 -4.91 -2.15 -6.72
C SER A 97 -6.16 -3.01 -6.67
N ASP A 98 -5.95 -4.31 -6.83
CA ASP A 98 -6.97 -5.35 -6.64
C ASP A 98 -6.41 -6.46 -5.77
N VAL A 99 -7.26 -6.97 -4.89
CA VAL A 99 -7.04 -8.23 -4.18
C VAL A 99 -8.29 -9.07 -4.35
N ASP A 100 -8.15 -10.25 -4.95
CA ASP A 100 -9.30 -11.14 -5.14
C ASP A 100 -9.50 -12.12 -3.97
N LYS A 101 -10.56 -12.91 -4.04
CA LYS A 101 -10.91 -13.89 -3.01
C LYS A 101 -9.94 -15.07 -2.94
N GLU A 102 -9.24 -15.35 -4.02
CA GLU A 102 -8.23 -16.39 -4.16
C GLU A 102 -6.85 -15.94 -3.66
N GLY A 103 -6.73 -14.68 -3.21
CA GLY A 103 -5.48 -14.10 -2.71
C GLY A 103 -4.52 -13.61 -3.80
N VAL A 104 -5.01 -13.44 -5.02
CA VAL A 104 -4.23 -12.79 -6.08
C VAL A 104 -4.24 -11.29 -5.83
N MET A 105 -3.06 -10.71 -5.71
CA MET A 105 -2.83 -9.29 -5.48
C MET A 105 -2.26 -8.66 -6.75
N THR A 106 -2.84 -7.54 -7.18
CA THR A 106 -2.42 -6.83 -8.39
C THR A 106 -2.34 -5.33 -8.14
N CYS A 107 -1.28 -4.68 -8.59
CA CYS A 107 -1.22 -3.22 -8.64
C CYS A 107 -0.98 -2.71 -10.06
N TYR A 108 -1.43 -1.46 -10.32
CA TYR A 108 -1.42 -0.82 -11.64
C TYR A 108 -0.75 0.56 -11.62
N TRP A 109 0.07 0.82 -10.61
CA TRP A 109 0.83 2.05 -10.51
C TRP A 109 1.75 2.23 -11.72
N VAL A 110 1.94 3.47 -12.13
CA VAL A 110 2.92 3.83 -13.16
C VAL A 110 4.24 4.13 -12.46
N MET A 111 5.25 3.30 -12.71
CA MET A 111 6.55 3.39 -12.05
C MET A 111 7.66 3.56 -13.10
N PRO A 112 7.95 4.78 -13.56
CA PRO A 112 8.94 5.02 -14.60
C PRO A 112 10.37 4.97 -14.06
N PHE A 113 11.31 4.57 -14.94
CA PHE A 113 12.75 4.57 -14.68
C PHE A 113 13.54 4.78 -15.98
N SER A 114 14.81 5.21 -15.87
CA SER A 114 15.60 5.60 -17.03
C SER A 114 16.51 4.49 -17.56
N GLU A 115 17.07 3.65 -16.70
CA GLU A 115 18.08 2.66 -17.09
C GLU A 115 17.71 1.24 -16.66
N ASN A 116 17.32 1.06 -15.40
CA ASN A 116 17.00 -0.25 -14.86
C ASN A 116 16.05 -0.19 -13.65
N CYS A 117 15.32 -1.28 -13.46
CA CYS A 117 14.51 -1.53 -12.28
C CYS A 117 14.88 -2.89 -11.71
N GLU A 118 15.25 -2.95 -10.43
CA GLU A 118 15.42 -4.18 -9.68
C GLU A 118 14.23 -4.35 -8.73
N LEU A 119 13.39 -5.35 -8.97
CA LEU A 119 12.30 -5.73 -8.09
C LEU A 119 12.69 -6.99 -7.32
N SER A 120 12.67 -6.91 -6.00
CA SER A 120 12.96 -8.05 -5.13
C SER A 120 11.77 -8.35 -4.21
N ILE A 121 11.54 -9.63 -3.96
CA ILE A 121 10.62 -10.12 -2.93
C ILE A 121 11.44 -10.97 -1.97
N GLU A 122 11.41 -10.60 -0.68
CA GLU A 122 12.24 -11.19 0.37
C GLU A 122 11.37 -11.66 1.54
N ASN A 123 11.58 -12.88 1.98
CA ASN A 123 10.90 -13.48 3.13
C ASN A 123 11.73 -13.28 4.40
N LEU A 124 11.23 -12.48 5.34
CA LEU A 124 11.87 -12.22 6.63
C LEU A 124 11.33 -13.12 7.76
N SER A 125 10.41 -14.05 7.47
CA SER A 125 9.88 -14.97 8.48
C SER A 125 10.77 -16.19 8.68
N SER A 126 10.52 -16.92 9.76
CA SER A 126 11.15 -18.23 10.05
C SER A 126 10.49 -19.40 9.29
N GLU A 127 9.49 -19.15 8.46
CA GLU A 127 8.75 -20.15 7.69
C GLU A 127 8.93 -19.93 6.19
N GLU A 128 8.82 -20.99 5.40
CA GLU A 128 8.89 -20.89 3.95
C GLU A 128 7.67 -20.17 3.39
N VAL A 129 7.87 -19.32 2.38
CA VAL A 129 6.81 -18.68 1.62
C VAL A 129 6.96 -19.05 0.16
N THR A 130 5.90 -19.59 -0.45
CA THR A 130 5.86 -19.85 -1.88
C THR A 130 5.24 -18.68 -2.61
N LEU A 131 5.98 -18.12 -3.56
CA LEU A 131 5.51 -17.08 -4.46
C LEU A 131 4.87 -17.75 -5.68
N GLN A 132 3.55 -17.66 -5.78
CA GLN A 132 2.80 -18.20 -6.92
C GLN A 132 2.51 -17.07 -7.92
N ASN A 133 2.80 -17.31 -9.21
CA ASN A 133 2.42 -16.44 -10.32
C ASN A 133 2.86 -14.96 -10.18
N LEU A 134 4.15 -14.70 -9.92
CA LEU A 134 4.69 -13.35 -10.06
C LEU A 134 4.66 -12.94 -11.54
N GLU A 135 3.94 -11.87 -11.85
CA GLU A 135 3.91 -11.25 -13.17
C GLU A 135 4.29 -9.77 -13.03
N ILE A 136 5.27 -9.33 -13.80
CA ILE A 136 5.68 -7.94 -13.91
C ILE A 136 5.50 -7.51 -15.35
N LEU A 137 4.72 -6.47 -15.59
CA LEU A 137 4.54 -5.86 -16.91
C LEU A 137 5.27 -4.54 -16.97
N ALA A 138 6.22 -4.43 -17.88
CA ALA A 138 6.94 -3.21 -18.20
C ALA A 138 6.67 -2.77 -19.65
N VAL A 139 6.56 -1.46 -19.85
CA VAL A 139 6.36 -0.86 -21.18
C VAL A 139 7.46 0.14 -21.47
N ASP A 140 7.85 0.24 -22.73
CA ASP A 140 8.83 1.23 -23.16
C ASP A 140 8.31 2.64 -22.87
N ARG A 141 9.17 3.45 -22.29
CA ARG A 141 8.88 4.84 -21.94
C ARG A 141 10.18 5.65 -21.95
N VAL A 142 10.22 6.69 -22.74
CA VAL A 142 11.35 7.63 -22.70
C VAL A 142 11.29 8.41 -21.40
N TRP A 143 12.34 8.30 -20.59
CA TRP A 143 12.48 9.06 -19.35
C TRP A 143 12.64 10.56 -19.66
N ASN A 144 11.81 11.39 -19.02
CA ASN A 144 11.90 12.85 -19.07
C ASN A 144 12.33 13.41 -17.72
N PRO A 145 13.61 13.82 -17.53
CA PRO A 145 14.11 14.30 -16.23
C PRO A 145 13.38 15.52 -15.67
N GLY A 146 12.67 16.29 -16.52
CA GLY A 146 11.89 17.45 -16.10
C GLY A 146 10.49 17.12 -15.57
N GLN A 147 9.97 15.93 -15.83
CA GLN A 147 8.59 15.54 -15.54
C GLN A 147 8.48 14.21 -14.80
N ASP A 148 9.32 13.24 -15.12
CA ASP A 148 9.24 11.91 -14.51
C ASP A 148 9.87 11.92 -13.12
N MET A 149 9.27 11.15 -12.22
CA MET A 149 9.73 10.92 -10.86
C MET A 149 9.70 9.42 -10.59
N TYR A 150 10.64 8.94 -9.78
CA TYR A 150 10.59 7.56 -9.32
C TYR A 150 9.38 7.35 -8.42
N PHE A 151 8.75 6.20 -8.59
CA PHE A 151 7.75 5.76 -7.63
C PHE A 151 8.44 5.44 -6.30
N GLY A 152 7.83 5.84 -5.20
CA GLY A 152 8.28 5.54 -3.86
C GLY A 152 7.15 5.02 -3.00
N ALA A 153 7.45 4.08 -2.11
CA ALA A 153 6.55 3.60 -1.06
C ALA A 153 7.36 3.25 0.17
N GLY A 154 7.01 3.87 1.29
CA GLY A 154 7.58 3.59 2.60
C GLY A 154 6.56 2.95 3.52
N TRP A 155 7.04 2.29 4.55
CA TRP A 155 6.23 1.66 5.58
C TRP A 155 6.88 1.85 6.95
N PHE A 156 6.06 2.02 7.97
CA PHE A 156 6.49 2.00 9.36
C PHE A 156 5.42 1.35 10.23
N GLU A 157 5.78 0.98 11.44
CA GLU A 157 4.88 0.39 12.42
C GLU A 157 4.99 1.16 13.74
N GLU A 158 3.84 1.45 14.34
CA GLU A 158 3.74 2.00 15.68
C GLU A 158 2.89 1.08 16.55
N ASN A 159 3.39 0.74 17.72
CA ASN A 159 2.75 -0.21 18.63
C ASN A 159 2.23 0.49 19.89
N LYS A 160 1.16 -0.04 20.47
CA LYS A 160 0.58 0.40 21.74
C LYS A 160 0.13 1.86 21.74
N MET A 161 -0.28 2.37 20.58
CA MET A 161 -0.84 3.71 20.45
C MET A 161 -2.17 3.80 21.20
N ARG A 162 -2.35 4.87 21.97
CA ARG A 162 -3.62 5.18 22.63
C ARG A 162 -4.29 6.33 21.91
N THR A 163 -5.52 6.10 21.46
CA THR A 163 -6.34 7.07 20.72
C THR A 163 -7.51 7.64 21.52
N HIS A 164 -7.63 7.29 22.81
CA HIS A 164 -8.70 7.76 23.68
C HIS A 164 -8.13 8.32 24.99
N LYS A 165 -9.03 8.89 25.84
CA LYS A 165 -8.66 9.53 27.11
C LYS A 165 -7.67 8.70 27.91
N PRO A 166 -6.58 9.30 28.41
CA PRO A 166 -5.71 8.69 29.39
C PRO A 166 -6.48 8.24 30.64
N LEU A 167 -5.93 7.25 31.34
CA LEU A 167 -6.56 6.74 32.58
C LEU A 167 -6.64 7.77 33.71
N ASP A 168 -5.84 8.83 33.66
CA ASP A 168 -5.86 9.97 34.61
C ASP A 168 -6.95 11.00 34.31
N GLY A 169 -7.68 10.84 33.19
CA GLY A 169 -8.77 11.73 32.79
C GLY A 169 -8.31 13.05 32.17
N GLU A 170 -7.01 13.32 32.05
CA GLU A 170 -6.49 14.47 31.35
C GLU A 170 -6.38 14.20 29.84
N LEU A 171 -6.59 15.24 29.01
CA LEU A 171 -6.36 15.16 27.57
C LEU A 171 -4.90 15.49 27.29
N HIS A 172 -4.14 14.50 26.83
CA HIS A 172 -2.79 14.70 26.33
C HIS A 172 -2.80 14.55 24.80
N PRO A 173 -3.17 15.62 24.07
CA PRO A 173 -3.17 15.56 22.61
C PRO A 173 -1.73 15.34 22.11
N PHE A 174 -1.57 14.48 21.13
CA PHE A 174 -0.30 14.25 20.47
C PHE A 174 -0.51 14.11 18.97
N ASP A 175 0.48 14.50 18.20
CA ASP A 175 0.51 14.28 16.78
C ASP A 175 1.38 13.07 16.48
N LEU A 176 0.80 12.07 15.80
CA LEU A 176 1.56 10.97 15.24
C LEU A 176 2.13 11.38 13.89
N ASN A 177 3.45 11.40 13.77
CA ASN A 177 4.08 11.65 12.47
C ASN A 177 4.00 10.39 11.61
N MET A 178 3.09 10.38 10.63
CA MET A 178 2.88 9.26 9.71
C MET A 178 4.00 9.15 8.68
N VAL A 179 4.54 10.28 8.19
CA VAL A 179 5.64 10.30 7.22
C VAL A 179 6.27 11.68 7.14
N THR A 180 7.58 11.72 6.93
CA THR A 180 8.29 12.93 6.52
C THR A 180 8.98 12.66 5.19
N LEU A 181 8.61 13.40 4.16
CA LEU A 181 9.17 13.28 2.81
C LEU A 181 10.04 14.50 2.51
N THR A 182 11.20 14.27 1.89
CA THR A 182 12.15 15.33 1.52
C THR A 182 12.39 15.29 0.02
N GLY A 183 12.44 16.46 -0.61
CA GLY A 183 12.66 16.60 -2.05
C GLY A 183 11.40 16.98 -2.81
N LYS A 184 11.50 17.01 -4.14
CA LYS A 184 10.38 17.31 -5.03
C LYS A 184 9.59 16.03 -5.33
N GLY A 185 8.29 16.04 -5.06
CA GLY A 185 7.45 14.87 -5.25
C GLY A 185 5.95 15.18 -5.25
N VAL A 186 5.16 14.13 -5.39
CA VAL A 186 3.70 14.17 -5.26
C VAL A 186 3.27 13.01 -4.36
N LEU A 187 2.53 13.29 -3.29
CA LEU A 187 1.91 12.26 -2.48
C LEU A 187 0.70 11.70 -3.24
N ILE A 188 0.77 10.45 -3.64
CA ILE A 188 -0.25 9.78 -4.47
C ILE A 188 -1.14 8.82 -3.68
N GLY A 189 -0.83 8.56 -2.43
CA GLY A 189 -1.69 7.72 -1.60
C GLY A 189 -1.13 7.46 -0.22
N SER A 190 -2.00 6.98 0.63
CA SER A 190 -1.69 6.48 1.96
C SER A 190 -2.60 5.30 2.29
N GLY A 191 -2.13 4.43 3.15
CA GLY A 191 -2.92 3.36 3.74
C GLY A 191 -2.61 3.22 5.22
N VAL A 192 -3.60 2.82 6.00
CA VAL A 192 -3.44 2.41 7.38
C VAL A 192 -3.98 1.01 7.57
N THR A 193 -3.17 0.17 8.17
CA THR A 193 -3.55 -1.16 8.65
C THR A 193 -3.39 -1.17 10.15
N LEU A 194 -4.43 -1.49 10.88
CA LEU A 194 -4.35 -1.53 12.33
C LEU A 194 -5.01 -2.76 12.93
N PHE A 195 -4.56 -3.12 14.11
CA PHE A 195 -5.23 -4.02 15.02
C PHE A 195 -5.76 -3.22 16.20
N ASN A 196 -7.09 -3.03 16.23
CA ASN A 196 -7.75 -2.46 17.40
C ASN A 196 -7.79 -3.51 18.50
N SER A 197 -7.23 -3.19 19.66
CA SER A 197 -7.22 -4.10 20.82
C SER A 197 -8.31 -3.78 21.84
N ALA A 198 -9.20 -2.84 21.52
CA ALA A 198 -10.26 -2.37 22.41
C ALA A 198 -11.65 -2.46 21.76
N ASP A 199 -12.69 -2.52 22.59
CA ASP A 199 -14.08 -2.37 22.15
C ASP A 199 -14.46 -0.89 22.13
N ALA A 200 -13.77 -0.13 21.26
CA ALA A 200 -13.95 1.31 21.09
C ALA A 200 -13.54 1.75 19.69
N TRP A 201 -14.11 2.86 19.24
CA TRP A 201 -13.70 3.51 17.98
C TRP A 201 -12.26 4.06 18.06
N TRP A 202 -11.50 3.90 17.01
CA TRP A 202 -10.08 4.25 16.96
C TRP A 202 -9.77 5.52 16.15
N GLY A 203 -10.66 5.99 15.28
CA GLY A 203 -10.30 6.85 14.13
C GLY A 203 -10.78 8.30 14.19
N GLU A 204 -10.83 8.97 15.37
CA GLU A 204 -11.22 10.38 15.50
C GLU A 204 -10.08 11.38 15.27
N GLY A 205 -8.82 10.94 15.24
CA GLY A 205 -7.68 11.84 15.11
C GLY A 205 -7.67 12.60 13.78
N ASP A 206 -7.53 13.93 13.84
CA ASP A 206 -7.50 14.79 12.67
C ASP A 206 -6.19 14.62 11.89
N GLU A 207 -6.28 14.51 10.58
CA GLU A 207 -5.09 14.49 9.73
C GLU A 207 -4.55 15.90 9.48
N LYS A 208 -3.22 16.00 9.44
CA LYS A 208 -2.50 17.24 9.13
C LYS A 208 -1.46 16.99 8.05
N ILE A 209 -1.47 17.79 6.99
CA ILE A 209 -0.48 17.72 5.91
C ILE A 209 0.23 19.08 5.82
N TYR A 210 1.54 19.07 6.13
CA TYR A 210 2.43 20.21 6.03
C TYR A 210 3.22 20.14 4.72
N VAL A 211 3.28 21.22 3.98
CA VAL A 211 4.03 21.34 2.73
C VAL A 211 5.08 22.43 2.86
N ASP A 212 6.29 22.17 2.33
CA ASP A 212 7.38 23.16 2.23
C ASP A 212 7.72 23.88 3.54
N ASN A 213 7.77 23.15 4.67
CA ASN A 213 8.08 23.64 6.02
C ASN A 213 7.14 24.72 6.55
N GLU A 214 5.91 24.76 6.12
CA GLU A 214 4.90 25.68 6.66
C GLU A 214 4.64 25.46 8.16
N VAL A 215 4.28 26.55 8.86
CA VAL A 215 4.03 26.54 10.31
C VAL A 215 2.65 25.99 10.65
N PHE A 216 1.68 26.23 9.78
CA PHE A 216 0.32 25.68 9.90
C PHE A 216 0.04 24.78 8.68
N PRO A 217 -0.59 23.61 8.86
CA PRO A 217 -0.74 22.65 7.77
C PRO A 217 -1.61 23.20 6.63
N SER A 218 -1.18 22.96 5.38
CA SER A 218 -1.98 23.26 4.18
C SER A 218 -3.30 22.47 4.16
N HIS A 219 -3.34 21.31 4.79
CA HIS A 219 -4.54 20.53 5.01
C HIS A 219 -4.66 20.17 6.48
N PHE A 220 -5.78 20.54 7.07
CA PHE A 220 -6.19 20.17 8.41
C PHE A 220 -7.58 19.53 8.30
N GLY A 221 -7.68 18.25 8.59
CA GLY A 221 -8.91 17.50 8.47
C GLY A 221 -9.75 17.49 9.75
N THR A 222 -10.75 16.64 9.75
CA THR A 222 -11.77 16.54 10.80
C THR A 222 -11.87 15.13 11.41
N GLY A 223 -11.07 14.20 10.93
CA GLY A 223 -11.04 12.84 11.44
C GLY A 223 -10.38 11.87 10.47
N THR A 224 -9.78 10.83 11.01
CA THR A 224 -9.13 9.80 10.18
C THR A 224 -10.13 9.08 9.28
N GLU A 225 -11.36 8.81 9.76
CA GLU A 225 -12.40 8.23 8.92
C GLU A 225 -12.81 9.14 7.76
N ASP A 226 -12.92 10.45 8.02
CA ASP A 226 -13.24 11.46 7.00
C ASP A 226 -12.15 11.50 5.93
N TYR A 227 -10.89 11.43 6.34
CA TYR A 227 -9.77 11.35 5.42
C TYR A 227 -9.86 10.12 4.51
N TYR A 228 -10.26 8.96 5.03
CA TYR A 228 -10.43 7.73 4.25
C TYR A 228 -11.80 7.61 3.57
N GLY A 229 -12.69 8.60 3.73
CA GLY A 229 -13.91 8.76 2.95
C GLY A 229 -15.13 8.01 3.48
N TYR A 230 -15.23 7.82 4.79
CA TYR A 230 -16.42 7.32 5.45
C TYR A 230 -16.70 8.09 6.73
N ALA A 231 -17.78 7.79 7.43
CA ALA A 231 -18.20 8.44 8.67
C ALA A 231 -18.95 7.45 9.59
N TRP A 232 -19.23 7.87 10.82
CA TRP A 232 -20.00 7.09 11.80
C TRP A 232 -19.36 5.76 12.17
N CYS A 233 -18.03 5.69 12.19
CA CYS A 233 -17.27 4.49 12.52
C CYS A 233 -17.65 3.26 11.68
N LEU A 234 -18.20 3.46 10.48
CA LEU A 234 -18.83 2.43 9.65
C LEU A 234 -17.93 1.20 9.46
N PRO A 235 -18.31 0.01 9.95
CA PRO A 235 -17.49 -1.19 9.83
C PRO A 235 -17.64 -1.92 8.49
N ASN A 236 -18.55 -1.46 7.65
CA ASN A 236 -18.86 -2.12 6.39
C ASN A 236 -17.71 -1.95 5.40
N LYS A 237 -17.40 -3.03 4.68
CA LYS A 237 -16.48 -2.97 3.55
C LYS A 237 -17.03 -2.09 2.45
N PHE A 238 -16.18 -1.24 1.90
CA PHE A 238 -16.47 -0.51 0.68
C PHE A 238 -15.19 -0.34 -0.15
N TYR A 239 -15.36 -0.14 -1.44
CA TYR A 239 -14.26 0.22 -2.32
C TYR A 239 -14.78 1.02 -3.51
N HIS A 240 -14.03 2.06 -3.81
CA HIS A 240 -14.25 3.00 -4.91
C HIS A 240 -12.91 3.22 -5.63
N PRO A 241 -12.89 3.89 -6.78
CA PRO A 241 -11.63 4.07 -7.51
C PRO A 241 -10.46 4.60 -6.68
N PHE A 242 -10.69 5.51 -5.72
CA PHE A 242 -9.63 6.20 -5.00
C PHE A 242 -9.67 6.05 -3.49
N ILE A 243 -10.70 5.42 -2.94
CA ILE A 243 -10.83 5.15 -1.50
C ILE A 243 -11.35 3.73 -1.28
N ALA A 244 -10.88 3.08 -0.22
CA ALA A 244 -11.40 1.77 0.15
C ALA A 244 -11.25 1.49 1.65
N GLN A 245 -12.18 0.73 2.20
CA GLN A 245 -12.07 0.03 3.47
C GLN A 245 -12.21 -1.47 3.20
N PRO A 246 -11.10 -2.15 2.85
CA PRO A 246 -11.10 -3.60 2.61
C PRO A 246 -11.55 -4.41 3.81
N ASP A 247 -11.28 -3.92 5.02
CA ASP A 247 -11.77 -4.47 6.28
C ASP A 247 -12.03 -3.36 7.29
N GLY A 248 -13.19 -3.34 7.88
CA GLY A 248 -13.59 -2.45 8.97
C GLY A 248 -14.03 -3.22 10.23
N SER A 249 -13.78 -4.54 10.30
CA SER A 249 -14.25 -5.39 11.40
C SER A 249 -13.69 -4.97 12.76
N GLY A 250 -12.55 -4.29 12.79
CA GLY A 250 -11.94 -3.72 13.98
C GLY A 250 -12.33 -2.27 14.30
N ASN A 251 -13.28 -1.67 13.60
CA ASN A 251 -13.58 -0.25 13.82
C ASN A 251 -14.14 0.04 15.22
N LEU A 252 -15.04 -0.78 15.72
CA LEU A 252 -15.71 -0.59 17.01
C LEU A 252 -15.40 -1.67 18.04
N THR A 253 -14.70 -2.72 17.63
CA THR A 253 -14.36 -3.86 18.49
C THR A 253 -12.94 -4.30 18.23
N SER A 254 -12.41 -5.15 19.10
CA SER A 254 -11.09 -5.77 18.85
C SER A 254 -11.07 -6.46 17.49
N GLY A 255 -10.10 -6.10 16.64
CA GLY A 255 -9.99 -6.66 15.30
C GLY A 255 -9.15 -5.83 14.32
N HIS A 256 -9.19 -6.26 13.09
CA HIS A 256 -8.47 -5.71 11.97
C HIS A 256 -9.23 -4.57 11.29
N SER A 257 -8.51 -3.51 10.92
CA SER A 257 -9.05 -2.47 10.04
C SER A 257 -8.00 -2.07 9.00
N VAL A 258 -8.44 -1.91 7.77
CA VAL A 258 -7.61 -1.45 6.65
C VAL A 258 -8.33 -0.34 5.91
N ASN A 259 -7.65 0.78 5.73
CA ASN A 259 -8.19 1.94 5.04
C ASN A 259 -7.17 2.47 4.04
N LEU A 260 -7.63 2.82 2.85
CA LEU A 260 -6.81 3.25 1.73
C LEU A 260 -7.37 4.52 1.12
N ARG A 261 -6.47 5.46 0.79
CA ARG A 261 -6.79 6.63 -0.01
C ARG A 261 -5.71 6.87 -1.05
N HIS A 262 -6.13 7.03 -2.29
CA HIS A 262 -5.29 7.34 -3.44
C HIS A 262 -5.71 8.67 -4.09
N ARG A 263 -4.83 9.29 -4.85
CA ARG A 263 -5.07 10.56 -5.55
C ARG A 263 -4.72 10.44 -7.03
#